data_91bb204b1c4964a09eedc43552eb82b2
#
_entry.id   91bb204b1c4964a09eedc43552eb82b2
#
_cell.length_a   1.000
_cell.length_b   1.000
_cell.length_c   1.000
_cell.angle_alpha   90.00
_cell.angle_beta   90.00
_cell.angle_gamma   90.00
#
_symmetry.space_group_name_H-M   'P 1'
#
loop_
_entity.id
_entity.type
_entity.pdbx_description
1 polymer ?
#
loop_
_entity_poly.entity_id
_entity_poly.type
_entity_poly.pdbx_seq_one_letter_code
_entity_poly.pdbx_strand_id
1 'polypeptide(L)'
;MSARGSGEKPSIVVLHSINFEESWTKQTYLDIERKFGEEGFTVKAIPLQIPGIRTMEGFQEKRTMILERVPVPPTLVVCIGDPSWLVARPLFDKEWKDIPSIICYARDYMYPKEEYLI
;
A
#
# COMPACT_ATOMS: atom_id res chain seq x y z
N MET A 1 4.58 14.29 -16.89
CA MET A 1 4.89 13.78 -16.89
C MET A 1 5.51 13.07 -16.85
N SER A 2 5.79 12.99 -17.11
CA SER A 2 6.16 12.31 -16.93
C SER A 2 7.34 11.82 -16.82
N ALA A 3 7.80 11.90 -15.97
CA ALA A 3 9.04 11.39 -15.68
C ALA A 3 9.12 9.94 -15.81
N ARG A 4 8.06 9.40 -16.18
CA ARG A 4 8.02 8.05 -16.32
C ARG A 4 8.50 7.66 -17.61
N GLY A 5 9.23 7.69 -18.14
CA GLY A 5 9.72 7.27 -19.38
C GLY A 5 8.69 6.83 -20.35
N SER A 6 9.00 6.78 -21.55
CA SER A 6 8.07 6.41 -22.58
C SER A 6 7.67 4.96 -22.41
N GLY A 7 6.39 4.70 -22.50
CA GLY A 7 5.88 3.35 -22.46
C GLY A 7 5.57 2.82 -21.08
N GLU A 8 6.00 3.52 -20.04
CA GLU A 8 5.69 3.07 -18.70
C GLU A 8 4.35 3.58 -18.26
N LYS A 9 3.55 2.69 -17.72
CA LYS A 9 2.28 3.06 -17.16
C LYS A 9 2.46 3.49 -15.71
N PRO A 10 1.67 4.45 -15.25
CA PRO A 10 1.66 4.74 -13.83
C PRO A 10 1.19 3.52 -13.05
N SER A 11 1.69 3.35 -11.86
CA SER A 11 1.42 2.16 -11.08
C SER A 11 0.83 2.51 -9.73
N ILE A 12 -0.06 1.63 -9.26
CA ILE A 12 -0.66 1.73 -7.95
C ILE A 12 -0.35 0.44 -7.21
N VAL A 13 0.17 0.57 -6.00
CA VAL A 13 0.43 -0.58 -5.15
C VAL A 13 -0.62 -0.59 -4.05
N VAL A 14 -1.29 -1.73 -3.88
CA VAL A 14 -2.31 -1.91 -2.85
C VAL A 14 -1.74 -2.86 -1.81
N LEU A 15 -1.59 -2.38 -0.59
CA LEU A 15 -1.08 -3.18 0.52
C LEU A 15 -2.24 -3.62 1.38
N HIS A 16 -2.37 -4.91 1.60
CA HIS A 16 -3.42 -5.50 2.42
C HIS A 16 -2.86 -5.96 3.75
N SER A 17 -3.57 -5.69 4.83
CA SER A 17 -3.15 -6.17 6.16
C SER A 17 -3.33 -7.67 6.29
N ILE A 18 -4.33 -8.22 5.63
CA ILE A 18 -4.62 -9.65 5.67
C ILE A 18 -4.59 -10.18 4.25
N ASN A 19 -5.07 -11.38 4.04
CA ASN A 19 -5.07 -11.94 2.68
C ASN A 19 -6.36 -11.55 1.96
N PHE A 20 -6.46 -11.94 0.69
CA PHE A 20 -7.62 -11.59 -0.13
C PHE A 20 -8.84 -12.45 0.14
N GLU A 21 -8.76 -13.39 1.05
CA GLU A 21 -9.88 -14.27 1.33
C GLU A 21 -11.00 -13.55 2.08
N GLU A 22 -10.67 -12.45 2.75
CA GLU A 22 -11.69 -11.65 3.39
C GLU A 22 -12.51 -10.96 2.31
N SER A 23 -13.81 -11.23 2.28
CA SER A 23 -14.64 -10.79 1.17
C SER A 23 -14.65 -9.28 0.98
N TRP A 24 -14.67 -8.52 2.08
CA TRP A 24 -14.74 -7.06 1.93
C TRP A 24 -13.41 -6.48 1.42
N THR A 25 -12.28 -7.03 1.84
CA THR A 25 -11.00 -6.53 1.33
C THR A 25 -10.80 -6.95 -0.11
N LYS A 26 -11.26 -8.14 -0.47
CA LYS A 26 -11.18 -8.58 -1.84
C LYS A 26 -12.01 -7.69 -2.75
N GLN A 27 -13.24 -7.37 -2.33
CA GLN A 27 -14.09 -6.52 -3.13
C GLN A 27 -13.50 -5.13 -3.29
N THR A 28 -12.94 -4.59 -2.21
CA THR A 28 -12.30 -3.28 -2.27
C THR A 28 -11.16 -3.29 -3.28
N TYR A 29 -10.33 -4.33 -3.23
CA TYR A 29 -9.23 -4.43 -4.18
C TYR A 29 -9.73 -4.55 -5.61
N LEU A 30 -10.76 -5.37 -5.84
CA LEU A 30 -11.27 -5.54 -7.19
C LEU A 30 -11.84 -4.23 -7.74
N ASP A 31 -12.49 -3.44 -6.89
CA ASP A 31 -13.01 -2.15 -7.32
C ASP A 31 -11.88 -1.20 -7.68
N ILE A 32 -10.82 -1.19 -6.90
CA ILE A 32 -9.66 -0.36 -7.18
C ILE A 32 -9.01 -0.79 -8.48
N GLU A 33 -8.81 -2.08 -8.64
CA GLU A 33 -8.16 -2.61 -9.83
C GLU A 33 -8.96 -2.26 -11.08
N ARG A 34 -10.28 -2.43 -11.01
CA ARG A 34 -11.13 -2.15 -12.17
C ARG A 34 -11.10 -0.67 -12.50
N LYS A 35 -11.32 0.17 -11.50
CA LYS A 35 -11.47 1.60 -11.75
C LYS A 35 -10.17 2.21 -12.28
N PHE A 36 -9.07 1.92 -11.63
CA PHE A 36 -7.81 2.52 -12.05
C PHE A 36 -7.22 1.83 -13.27
N GLY A 37 -7.50 0.54 -13.43
CA GLY A 37 -7.09 -0.15 -14.65
C GLY A 37 -7.73 0.45 -15.88
N GLU A 38 -9.00 0.85 -15.76
CA GLU A 38 -9.70 1.49 -16.88
C GLU A 38 -9.06 2.83 -17.24
N GLU A 39 -8.38 3.46 -16.29
CA GLU A 39 -7.72 4.74 -16.55
C GLU A 39 -6.26 4.58 -16.94
N GLY A 40 -5.81 3.36 -17.17
CA GLY A 40 -4.46 3.15 -17.67
C GLY A 40 -3.41 2.86 -16.61
N PHE A 41 -3.81 2.67 -15.35
CA PHE A 41 -2.86 2.33 -14.30
C PHE A 41 -2.61 0.84 -14.25
N THR A 42 -1.38 0.48 -13.88
CA THR A 42 -1.09 -0.89 -13.50
C THR A 42 -1.31 -1.00 -12.00
N VAL A 43 -2.10 -1.98 -11.57
CA VAL A 43 -2.42 -2.15 -10.15
C VAL A 43 -1.80 -3.45 -9.66
N LYS A 44 -1.00 -3.36 -8.60
CA LYS A 44 -0.35 -4.52 -8.02
C LYS A 44 -0.75 -4.62 -6.56
N ALA A 45 -1.22 -5.79 -6.15
CA ALA A 45 -1.66 -6.02 -4.78
C ALA A 45 -0.63 -6.88 -4.06
N ILE A 46 -0.36 -6.52 -2.80
CA ILE A 46 0.57 -7.26 -1.96
C ILE A 46 -0.13 -7.56 -0.64
N PRO A 47 -0.57 -8.80 -0.41
CA PRO A 47 -1.10 -9.18 0.89
C PRO A 47 0.05 -9.35 1.87
N LEU A 48 -0.03 -8.66 3.00
CA LEU A 48 1.07 -8.65 3.96
C LEU A 48 0.93 -9.72 5.02
N GLN A 49 -0.29 -10.20 5.26
CA GLN A 49 -0.54 -11.24 6.25
C GLN A 49 0.07 -10.88 7.61
N ILE A 50 -0.32 -9.70 8.09
CA ILE A 50 0.26 -9.14 9.31
C ILE A 50 -0.25 -9.76 10.60
N PRO A 51 -1.47 -10.32 10.69
CA PRO A 51 -1.94 -10.85 11.98
C PRO A 51 -0.94 -11.79 12.61
N GLY A 52 -0.68 -11.57 13.90
CA GLY A 52 0.32 -12.37 14.62
C GLY A 52 1.70 -11.77 14.69
N ILE A 53 2.00 -10.79 13.88
CA ILE A 53 3.31 -10.16 13.93
C ILE A 53 3.32 -9.15 15.08
N ARG A 54 4.27 -9.30 15.98
CA ARG A 54 4.34 -8.48 17.19
C ARG A 54 5.66 -7.74 17.35
N THR A 55 6.61 -7.90 16.45
CA THR A 55 7.94 -7.36 16.62
C THR A 55 8.29 -6.36 15.55
N MET A 56 9.17 -5.44 15.88
CA MET A 56 9.69 -4.50 14.89
C MET A 56 10.41 -5.22 13.76
N GLU A 57 11.08 -6.32 14.09
CA GLU A 57 11.75 -7.12 13.08
C GLU A 57 10.76 -7.70 12.08
N GLY A 58 9.61 -8.16 12.58
CA GLY A 58 8.59 -8.70 11.69
C GLY A 58 8.07 -7.65 10.73
N PHE A 59 7.83 -6.44 11.22
CA PHE A 59 7.41 -5.36 10.36
C PHE A 59 8.49 -5.00 9.36
N GLN A 60 9.75 -5.00 9.80
CA GLN A 60 10.85 -4.67 8.90
C GLN A 60 10.98 -5.70 7.79
N GLU A 61 10.78 -6.97 8.11
CA GLU A 61 10.80 -8.00 7.07
C GLU A 61 9.72 -7.78 6.04
N LYS A 62 8.54 -7.34 6.48
CA LYS A 62 7.48 -7.04 5.53
C LYS A 62 7.84 -5.86 4.64
N ARG A 63 8.48 -4.84 5.20
CA ARG A 63 8.92 -3.71 4.37
C ARG A 63 9.95 -4.14 3.34
N THR A 64 10.87 -5.01 3.73
CA THR A 64 11.86 -5.52 2.80
C THR A 64 11.18 -6.28 1.66
N MET A 65 10.19 -7.10 2.01
CA MET A 65 9.43 -7.83 1.00
C MET A 65 8.72 -6.88 0.04
N ILE A 66 8.12 -5.83 0.58
CA ILE A 66 7.44 -4.84 -0.26
C ILE A 66 8.43 -4.24 -1.28
N LEU A 67 9.58 -3.82 -0.80
CA LEU A 67 10.55 -3.18 -1.70
C LEU A 67 11.10 -4.15 -2.74
N GLU A 68 11.22 -5.41 -2.37
CA GLU A 68 11.68 -6.42 -3.34
C GLU A 68 10.65 -6.64 -4.43
N ARG A 69 9.38 -6.58 -4.08
CA ARG A 69 8.32 -6.78 -5.06
C ARG A 69 7.98 -5.52 -5.84
N VAL A 70 8.39 -4.37 -5.34
CA VAL A 70 8.11 -3.08 -5.97
C VAL A 70 9.44 -2.34 -6.10
N PRO A 71 10.29 -2.76 -7.03
CA PRO A 71 11.64 -2.16 -7.13
C PRO A 71 11.64 -0.73 -7.63
N VAL A 72 10.56 -0.30 -8.29
CA VAL A 72 10.43 1.08 -8.76
C VAL A 72 9.32 1.75 -7.96
N PRO A 73 9.54 2.94 -7.41
CA PRO A 73 8.50 3.59 -6.62
C PRO A 73 7.20 3.73 -7.40
N PRO A 74 6.06 3.42 -6.75
CA PRO A 74 4.78 3.52 -7.45
C PRO A 74 4.30 4.97 -7.55
N THR A 75 3.25 5.17 -8.33
CA THR A 75 2.63 6.48 -8.43
C THR A 75 1.78 6.78 -7.20
N LEU A 76 1.16 5.75 -6.63
CA LEU A 76 0.24 5.88 -5.52
C LEU A 76 0.24 4.59 -4.73
N VAL A 77 0.13 4.70 -3.41
CA VAL A 77 0.04 3.53 -2.54
C VAL A 77 -1.30 3.58 -1.82
N VAL A 78 -2.02 2.47 -1.84
CA VAL A 78 -3.28 2.33 -1.12
C VAL A 78 -3.06 1.29 -0.02
N CYS A 79 -3.30 1.68 1.23
CA CYS A 79 -3.15 0.78 2.37
C CYS A 79 -4.54 0.40 2.85
N ILE A 80 -4.86 -0.89 2.81
CA ILE A 80 -6.13 -1.39 3.27
C ILE A 80 -5.93 -2.05 4.62
N GLY A 81 -6.50 -1.44 5.65
CA GLY A 81 -6.36 -1.90 7.03
C GLY A 81 -5.25 -1.18 7.74
N ASP A 82 -5.47 -0.90 9.04
CA ASP A 82 -4.50 -0.17 9.85
C ASP A 82 -3.10 -0.79 9.83
N PRO A 83 -2.98 -2.12 10.00
CA PRO A 83 -1.64 -2.68 10.09
C PRO A 83 -0.80 -2.48 8.85
N SER A 84 -1.43 -2.45 7.66
CA SER A 84 -0.65 -2.23 6.45
C SER A 84 -0.02 -0.84 6.45
N TRP A 85 -0.72 0.16 7.00
CA TRP A 85 -0.16 1.49 7.12
C TRP A 85 1.01 1.51 8.11
N LEU A 86 0.87 0.78 9.25
CA LEU A 86 1.96 0.71 10.22
C LEU A 86 3.23 0.15 9.59
N VAL A 87 3.08 -0.88 8.77
CA VAL A 87 4.23 -1.46 8.10
C VAL A 87 4.83 -0.50 7.09
N ALA A 88 3.98 0.13 6.30
CA ALA A 88 4.45 0.93 5.17
C ALA A 88 4.96 2.31 5.56
N ARG A 89 4.51 2.84 6.69
CA ARG A 89 4.77 4.22 7.05
C ARG A 89 6.24 4.64 6.94
N PRO A 90 7.20 3.85 7.45
CA PRO A 90 8.61 4.27 7.34
C PRO A 90 9.11 4.37 5.90
N LEU A 91 8.48 3.67 4.96
CA LEU A 91 8.90 3.77 3.57
C LEU A 91 8.68 5.17 3.02
N PHE A 92 7.67 5.88 3.54
CA PHE A 92 7.36 7.22 3.07
C PHE A 92 8.33 8.27 3.59
N ASP A 93 9.21 7.87 4.49
CA ASP A 93 10.28 8.75 4.94
C ASP A 93 11.55 8.56 4.13
N LYS A 94 11.63 7.52 3.33
CA LYS A 94 12.85 7.20 2.59
C LYS A 94 12.54 6.82 1.13
N GLU A 95 12.32 5.53 0.92
CA GLU A 95 12.22 5.01 -0.45
C GLU A 95 11.04 5.58 -1.23
N TRP A 96 9.95 5.85 -0.52
CA TRP A 96 8.73 6.34 -1.14
C TRP A 96 8.45 7.79 -0.75
N LYS A 97 9.48 8.55 -0.52
CA LYS A 97 9.31 9.95 -0.20
C LYS A 97 8.57 10.63 -1.35
N ASP A 98 7.59 11.44 -1.01
CA ASP A 98 6.77 12.18 -1.97
C ASP A 98 5.77 11.32 -2.74
N ILE A 99 5.64 10.03 -2.41
CA ILE A 99 4.61 9.20 -3.01
C ILE A 99 3.32 9.38 -2.20
N PRO A 100 2.20 9.76 -2.83
CA PRO A 100 0.95 9.90 -2.09
C PRO A 100 0.41 8.56 -1.66
N SER A 101 -0.34 8.57 -0.56
CA SER A 101 -0.94 7.35 -0.04
C SER A 101 -2.38 7.59 0.37
N ILE A 102 -3.18 6.54 0.28
CA ILE A 102 -4.56 6.53 0.74
C ILE A 102 -4.69 5.40 1.74
N ILE A 103 -5.30 5.69 2.88
CA ILE A 103 -5.49 4.70 3.93
C ILE A 103 -6.97 4.38 4.01
N CYS A 104 -7.33 3.11 3.82
CA CYS A 104 -8.70 2.64 3.91
C CYS A 104 -8.90 1.89 5.21
N TYR A 105 -10.00 2.17 5.90
CA TYR A 105 -10.41 1.43 7.10
C TYR A 105 -9.45 1.62 8.28
N ALA A 106 -8.85 2.81 8.39
CA ALA A 106 -8.01 3.13 9.53
C ALA A 106 -8.89 3.38 10.76
N ARG A 107 -8.33 3.11 11.94
CA ARG A 107 -9.04 3.30 13.20
C ARG A 107 -8.36 4.40 14.00
N ASP A 108 -9.18 5.33 14.51
CA ASP A 108 -8.67 6.50 15.19
C ASP A 108 -7.77 6.18 16.37
N TYR A 109 -8.09 5.13 17.10
CA TYR A 109 -7.36 4.85 18.33
C TYR A 109 -6.00 4.22 18.07
N MET A 110 -5.69 3.91 16.84
CA MET A 110 -4.40 3.29 16.50
C MET A 110 -3.32 4.32 16.24
N TYR A 111 -3.68 5.55 15.87
CA TYR A 111 -2.71 6.56 15.47
C TYR A 111 -3.13 7.94 15.95
N PRO A 112 -2.17 8.84 16.16
CA PRO A 112 -2.52 10.25 16.26
C PRO A 112 -3.13 10.71 14.95
N LYS A 113 -4.12 11.58 15.04
CA LYS A 113 -4.85 12.00 13.84
C LYS A 113 -3.93 12.63 12.80
N GLU A 114 -2.95 13.36 13.24
CA GLU A 114 -2.06 14.06 12.31
C GLU A 114 -1.28 13.12 11.43
N GLU A 115 -1.20 11.86 11.80
CA GLU A 115 -0.34 10.95 11.08
C GLU A 115 -1.03 10.24 9.93
N TYR A 116 -2.35 10.25 9.91
CA TYR A 116 -3.02 9.54 8.83
C TYR A 116 -4.09 10.37 8.12
N LEU A 117 -4.19 11.61 8.44
CA LEU A 117 -5.07 12.49 7.67
C LEU A 117 -4.32 12.89 6.43
N ILE A 118 -4.75 12.37 5.33
CA ILE A 118 -4.06 12.58 4.07
C ILE A 118 -4.85 13.50 3.19
#